data_dd717209d043bcd7daa664673490b1e6
#
_entry.id   dd717209d043bcd7daa664673490b1e6
#
_cell.length_a   1.000
_cell.length_b   1.000
_cell.length_c   1.000
_cell.angle_alpha   90.00
_cell.angle_beta   90.00
_cell.angle_gamma   90.00
#
_symmetry.space_group_name_H-M   'P 1'
#
loop_
_entity.id
_entity.type
_entity.pdbx_description
1 polymer ?
#
loop_
_entity_poly.entity_id
_entity_poly.type
_entity_poly.pdbx_seq_one_letter_code
_entity_poly.pdbx_strand_id
1 'polypeptide(L)'
;MRTRLFTAFIVVALLSALASSWYHTLIEHYRLPAWLGEVVLGPQWLRNLLYSLPGQPGPRLVPHTALVFFGVEAALLLAMITTVAIAVYRPVVLPVRRLAQAARRMSGGDLSVRIQPQGRDELAQLVTTFNEMASALENKVGELEQMEARARQFAGDVSHELRTPLTAMTAVAGILHEHPDLTGDAATAAQLVQQEVQHLNRLVEDLIEISRFDAGTAQLVTDETDIANAVSQCLRARGWSSVRADVPAGLTARLDRRRFDVILANLVGNAVRHGGPPVTVRARIQSGGQDGGQGGGQLAVEVRDHGGGLPPAAIPRLFDRFFKADTARTRSEGSGLGLAIALENARLHGGHIQAGNHPDGGAVFTVSLPLAARG
;
A
#
# COMPACT_ATOMS: atom_id res chain seq x y z
N MET A 1 31.01 26.65 5.42
CA MET A 1 31.68 25.37 5.70
C MET A 1 33.16 25.37 5.30
N ARG A 2 33.53 25.78 4.10
CA ARG A 2 34.94 25.89 3.62
C ARG A 2 35.82 26.73 4.55
N THR A 3 35.33 27.89 5.05
CA THR A 3 36.10 28.78 5.94
C THR A 3 36.42 28.15 7.29
N ARG A 4 35.53 27.37 7.90
CA ARG A 4 35.76 26.73 9.22
C ARG A 4 36.72 25.54 9.11
N LEU A 5 36.67 24.76 8.04
CA LEU A 5 37.62 23.70 7.76
C LEU A 5 39.01 24.30 7.45
N PHE A 6 39.04 25.38 6.69
CA PHE A 6 40.28 26.08 6.34
C PHE A 6 40.94 26.74 7.56
N THR A 7 40.14 27.38 8.45
CA THR A 7 40.64 27.91 9.73
C THR A 7 41.15 26.83 10.68
N ALA A 8 40.46 25.67 10.79
CA ALA A 8 40.92 24.53 11.59
C ALA A 8 42.27 23.98 11.04
N PHE A 9 42.38 23.85 9.72
CA PHE A 9 43.62 23.39 9.09
C PHE A 9 44.78 24.36 9.28
N ILE A 10 44.55 25.69 9.15
CA ILE A 10 45.55 26.73 9.39
C ILE A 10 46.01 26.74 10.85
N VAL A 11 45.09 26.64 11.80
CA VAL A 11 45.42 26.61 13.24
C VAL A 11 46.29 25.41 13.59
N VAL A 12 46.00 24.27 13.02
CA VAL A 12 46.77 23.03 13.20
C VAL A 12 48.17 23.13 12.57
N ALA A 13 48.23 23.63 11.33
CA ALA A 13 49.50 23.84 10.66
C ALA A 13 50.38 24.86 11.41
N LEU A 14 49.79 25.94 11.90
CA LEU A 14 50.47 26.94 12.76
C LEU A 14 50.98 26.37 14.08
N LEU A 15 50.15 25.56 14.77
CA LEU A 15 50.55 24.91 16.02
C LEU A 15 51.66 23.90 15.80
N SER A 16 51.62 23.13 14.72
CA SER A 16 52.70 22.19 14.34
C SER A 16 53.98 22.93 13.98
N ALA A 17 53.88 24.03 13.21
CA ALA A 17 55.04 24.86 12.84
C ALA A 17 55.63 25.57 14.10
N LEU A 18 54.80 26.08 15.02
CA LEU A 18 55.23 26.68 16.26
C LEU A 18 55.92 25.65 17.17
N ALA A 19 55.37 24.46 17.29
CA ALA A 19 56.00 23.39 18.10
C ALA A 19 57.37 22.99 17.52
N SER A 20 57.47 22.87 16.20
CA SER A 20 58.72 22.58 15.50
C SER A 20 59.75 23.74 15.63
N SER A 21 59.29 24.99 15.50
CA SER A 21 60.16 26.18 15.66
C SER A 21 60.63 26.35 17.09
N TRP A 22 59.76 26.17 18.07
CA TRP A 22 60.13 26.24 19.51
C TRP A 22 61.12 25.14 19.87
N TYR A 23 60.99 23.99 19.32
CA TYR A 23 61.87 22.86 19.47
C TYR A 23 63.30 23.17 18.91
N HIS A 24 63.37 23.72 17.70
CA HIS A 24 64.66 24.17 17.11
C HIS A 24 65.32 25.26 17.96
N THR A 25 64.55 26.23 18.44
CA THR A 25 65.06 27.32 19.28
C THR A 25 65.58 26.80 20.63
N LEU A 26 64.92 25.78 21.21
CA LEU A 26 65.32 25.17 22.48
C LEU A 26 66.66 24.41 22.32
N ILE A 27 66.87 23.74 21.23
CA ILE A 27 68.14 23.04 20.92
C ILE A 27 69.27 24.02 20.66
N GLU A 28 69.02 25.10 19.90
CA GLU A 28 70.05 26.08 19.59
C GLU A 28 70.46 26.99 20.76
N HIS A 29 69.50 27.40 21.60
CA HIS A 29 69.73 28.40 22.64
C HIS A 29 70.29 27.82 23.93
N TYR A 30 69.91 26.59 24.28
CA TYR A 30 70.37 25.99 25.54
C TYR A 30 71.61 25.11 25.45
N ARG A 31 72.35 25.13 24.27
CA ARG A 31 73.56 24.33 24.09
C ARG A 31 73.41 22.91 24.64
N LEU A 32 72.29 22.27 24.31
CA LEU A 32 72.05 20.90 24.75
C LEU A 32 73.20 20.02 24.26
N PRO A 33 73.70 19.09 25.07
CA PRO A 33 74.80 18.25 24.66
C PRO A 33 74.46 17.55 23.34
N ALA A 34 75.47 17.41 22.43
CA ALA A 34 75.30 16.86 21.08
C ALA A 34 74.56 15.52 21.02
N TRP A 35 74.62 14.75 22.09
CA TRP A 35 73.90 13.47 22.21
C TRP A 35 72.34 13.67 22.32
N LEU A 36 71.85 14.80 22.77
CA LEU A 36 70.41 15.11 22.82
C LEU A 36 69.87 15.54 21.45
N GLY A 37 70.71 16.19 20.63
CA GLY A 37 70.40 16.49 19.22
C GLY A 37 70.27 15.23 18.37
N GLU A 38 71.15 14.26 18.58
CA GLU A 38 71.05 12.96 17.86
C GLU A 38 69.82 12.16 18.29
N VAL A 39 69.33 12.29 19.49
CA VAL A 39 68.15 11.58 20.04
C VAL A 39 66.82 12.18 19.46
N VAL A 40 66.83 13.40 18.96
CA VAL A 40 65.58 14.12 18.65
C VAL A 40 65.42 14.42 17.15
N LEU A 41 66.49 14.34 16.33
CA LEU A 41 66.46 14.68 14.92
C LEU A 41 66.31 13.46 14.02
N GLY A 42 65.10 12.95 13.91
CA GLY A 42 64.71 11.99 12.92
C GLY A 42 63.78 10.91 13.44
N PRO A 43 63.10 10.10 12.58
CA PRO A 43 62.33 8.97 13.05
C PRO A 43 63.30 7.89 13.58
N GLN A 44 63.68 8.08 14.84
CA GLN A 44 64.68 7.27 15.53
C GLN A 44 64.24 5.81 15.73
N TRP A 45 62.95 5.50 15.67
CA TRP A 45 62.50 4.13 15.61
C TRP A 45 63.11 3.40 14.41
N LEU A 46 63.36 4.09 13.31
CA LEU A 46 63.98 3.55 12.09
C LEU A 46 65.50 3.38 12.32
N ARG A 47 66.15 4.33 13.04
CA ARG A 47 67.58 4.14 13.41
C ARG A 47 67.75 3.05 14.44
N ASN A 48 66.89 2.99 15.45
CA ASN A 48 66.96 1.92 16.45
C ASN A 48 66.75 0.52 15.84
N LEU A 49 65.91 0.43 14.81
CA LEU A 49 65.70 -0.80 14.05
C LEU A 49 66.94 -1.16 13.24
N LEU A 50 67.65 -0.17 12.69
CA LEU A 50 68.92 -0.37 11.93
C LEU A 50 70.13 -0.69 12.84
N TYR A 51 70.15 -0.17 14.10
CA TYR A 51 71.21 -0.43 15.09
C TYR A 51 70.98 -1.68 15.94
N SER A 52 69.89 -2.39 15.74
CA SER A 52 69.66 -3.71 16.36
C SER A 52 70.41 -4.85 15.68
N LEU A 53 71.30 -4.54 14.72
CA LEU A 53 72.18 -5.54 14.12
C LEU A 53 73.27 -5.98 15.09
N PRO A 54 73.63 -7.27 15.17
CA PRO A 54 74.54 -7.83 16.16
C PRO A 54 75.92 -7.21 16.04
N GLY A 55 76.44 -6.60 17.14
CA GLY A 55 77.76 -6.00 17.24
C GLY A 55 77.78 -4.51 17.64
N GLN A 56 76.64 -3.87 17.80
CA GLN A 56 76.55 -2.47 18.25
C GLN A 56 76.20 -2.39 19.78
N PRO A 57 76.71 -1.38 20.56
CA PRO A 57 76.36 -1.24 21.95
C PRO A 57 74.86 -1.07 22.13
N GLY A 58 74.25 -1.88 23.01
CA GLY A 58 72.85 -2.00 23.29
C GLY A 58 72.13 -0.66 23.56
N PRO A 59 70.80 -0.68 23.47
CA PRO A 59 70.00 0.55 23.60
C PRO A 59 70.17 1.17 24.97
N ARG A 60 70.76 2.35 25.01
CA ARG A 60 70.81 3.19 26.20
C ARG A 60 69.33 3.63 26.49
N LEU A 61 68.91 3.49 27.71
CA LEU A 61 67.61 3.92 28.23
C LEU A 61 67.11 5.21 27.57
N VAL A 62 65.97 5.15 26.92
CA VAL A 62 65.28 6.33 26.35
C VAL A 62 65.08 7.35 27.48
N PRO A 63 65.65 8.54 27.40
CA PRO A 63 65.50 9.50 28.50
C PRO A 63 64.02 9.84 28.70
N HIS A 64 63.61 9.99 29.96
CA HIS A 64 62.22 10.30 30.31
C HIS A 64 61.66 11.49 29.54
N THR A 65 62.51 12.43 29.13
CA THR A 65 62.18 13.59 28.31
C THR A 65 61.64 13.19 26.93
N ALA A 66 62.19 12.16 26.28
CA ALA A 66 61.71 11.67 24.99
C ALA A 66 60.29 11.06 25.10
N LEU A 67 60.04 10.28 26.15
CA LEU A 67 58.71 9.73 26.41
C LEU A 67 57.67 10.84 26.64
N VAL A 68 58.05 11.91 27.35
CA VAL A 68 57.17 13.08 27.57
C VAL A 68 56.90 13.77 26.23
N PHE A 69 57.90 13.99 25.39
CA PHE A 69 57.72 14.61 24.04
C PHE A 69 56.79 13.78 23.16
N PHE A 70 57.02 12.48 23.03
CA PHE A 70 56.13 11.59 22.26
C PHE A 70 54.71 11.60 22.85
N GLY A 71 54.57 11.61 24.16
CA GLY A 71 53.26 11.72 24.84
C GLY A 71 52.53 13.02 24.49
N VAL A 72 53.22 14.15 24.48
CA VAL A 72 52.65 15.44 24.15
C VAL A 72 52.27 15.51 22.66
N GLU A 73 53.11 15.04 21.73
CA GLU A 73 52.79 14.99 20.31
C GLU A 73 51.57 14.06 20.03
N ALA A 74 51.53 12.90 20.64
CA ALA A 74 50.40 11.99 20.52
C ALA A 74 49.10 12.61 21.07
N ALA A 75 49.16 13.33 22.21
CA ALA A 75 48.02 14.02 22.77
C ALA A 75 47.53 15.16 21.86
N LEU A 76 48.46 15.94 21.27
CA LEU A 76 48.12 16.99 20.32
C LEU A 76 47.49 16.44 19.05
N LEU A 77 48.02 15.35 18.49
CA LEU A 77 47.44 14.64 17.33
C LEU A 77 46.07 14.13 17.64
N LEU A 78 45.86 13.51 18.79
CA LEU A 78 44.55 13.02 19.22
C LEU A 78 43.54 14.15 19.41
N ALA A 79 43.95 15.23 20.03
CA ALA A 79 43.13 16.45 20.18
C ALA A 79 42.76 17.03 18.82
N MET A 80 43.70 17.07 17.89
CA MET A 80 43.47 17.51 16.51
C MET A 80 42.43 16.63 15.78
N ILE A 81 42.64 15.32 15.79
CA ILE A 81 41.74 14.36 15.15
C ILE A 81 40.32 14.50 15.75
N THR A 82 40.23 14.60 17.07
CA THR A 82 38.95 14.76 17.78
C THR A 82 38.26 16.07 17.41
N THR A 83 39.04 17.17 17.33
CA THR A 83 38.49 18.49 16.95
C THR A 83 37.97 18.46 15.50
N VAL A 84 38.74 17.92 14.56
CA VAL A 84 38.31 17.75 13.15
C VAL A 84 37.10 16.83 13.05
N ALA A 85 37.10 15.71 13.76
CA ALA A 85 35.95 14.80 13.79
C ALA A 85 34.67 15.52 14.28
N ILE A 86 34.76 16.29 15.38
CA ILE A 86 33.62 17.07 15.90
C ILE A 86 33.21 18.17 14.91
N ALA A 87 34.18 18.86 14.30
CA ALA A 87 33.94 19.93 13.33
C ALA A 87 33.25 19.46 12.05
N VAL A 88 33.37 18.19 11.69
CA VAL A 88 32.68 17.60 10.54
C VAL A 88 31.39 16.89 10.98
N TYR A 89 31.41 16.14 12.06
CA TYR A 89 30.29 15.32 12.50
C TYR A 89 29.03 16.15 12.81
N ARG A 90 29.19 17.21 13.61
CA ARG A 90 28.08 18.05 14.06
C ARG A 90 27.41 18.84 12.94
N PRO A 91 28.12 19.57 12.06
CA PRO A 91 27.49 20.39 11.03
C PRO A 91 27.09 19.61 9.77
N VAL A 92 27.65 18.41 9.51
CA VAL A 92 27.39 17.67 8.26
C VAL A 92 26.67 16.35 8.51
N VAL A 93 27.28 15.46 9.31
CA VAL A 93 26.79 14.09 9.44
C VAL A 93 25.46 14.06 10.18
N LEU A 94 25.31 14.85 11.23
CA LEU A 94 24.09 14.85 12.05
C LEU A 94 22.87 15.38 11.30
N PRO A 95 22.91 16.52 10.56
CA PRO A 95 21.78 16.98 9.74
C PRO A 95 21.40 16.00 8.63
N VAL A 96 22.38 15.40 7.95
CA VAL A 96 22.11 14.39 6.90
C VAL A 96 21.39 13.16 7.49
N ARG A 97 21.81 12.69 8.65
CA ARG A 97 21.11 11.58 9.34
C ARG A 97 19.68 11.95 9.73
N ARG A 98 19.44 13.18 10.21
CA ARG A 98 18.11 13.69 10.54
C ARG A 98 17.22 13.75 9.29
N LEU A 99 17.74 14.22 8.16
CA LEU A 99 17.04 14.22 6.88
C LEU A 99 16.66 12.80 6.42
N ALA A 100 17.60 11.87 6.51
CA ALA A 100 17.33 10.47 6.15
C ALA A 100 16.26 9.81 7.05
N GLN A 101 16.26 10.13 8.34
CA GLN A 101 15.23 9.66 9.28
C GLN A 101 13.86 10.28 8.98
N ALA A 102 13.81 11.60 8.72
CA ALA A 102 12.58 12.29 8.37
C ALA A 102 11.98 11.74 7.06
N ALA A 103 12.82 11.52 6.04
CA ALA A 103 12.39 10.93 4.77
C ALA A 103 11.80 9.51 4.95
N ARG A 104 12.39 8.69 5.83
CA ARG A 104 11.82 7.36 6.18
C ARG A 104 10.49 7.46 6.90
N ARG A 105 10.31 8.43 7.80
CA ARG A 105 9.01 8.66 8.46
C ARG A 105 7.96 9.10 7.45
N MET A 106 8.31 10.00 6.53
CA MET A 106 7.42 10.42 5.43
C MET A 106 7.00 9.24 4.54
N SER A 107 7.92 8.34 4.19
CA SER A 107 7.58 7.14 3.42
C SER A 107 6.67 6.16 4.19
N GLY A 108 6.67 6.24 5.51
CA GLY A 108 5.74 5.51 6.40
C GLY A 108 4.40 6.21 6.64
N GLY A 109 4.14 7.35 5.94
CA GLY A 109 2.87 8.07 6.01
C GLY A 109 2.85 9.27 6.98
N ASP A 110 3.91 9.52 7.76
CA ASP A 110 3.98 10.68 8.65
C ASP A 110 4.45 11.92 7.89
N LEU A 111 3.54 12.61 7.24
CA LEU A 111 3.82 13.81 6.44
C LEU A 111 4.01 15.08 7.30
N SER A 112 3.70 15.03 8.59
CA SER A 112 3.83 16.18 9.51
C SER A 112 5.26 16.44 9.95
N VAL A 113 6.20 15.56 9.62
CA VAL A 113 7.62 15.69 10.03
C VAL A 113 8.24 16.94 9.45
N ARG A 114 8.85 17.75 10.33
CA ARG A 114 9.63 18.95 9.95
C ARG A 114 10.98 18.93 10.64
N ILE A 115 11.98 19.46 9.97
CA ILE A 115 13.34 19.56 10.47
C ILE A 115 13.66 21.05 10.64
N GLN A 116 14.21 21.41 11.79
CA GLN A 116 14.65 22.79 12.00
C GLN A 116 15.96 23.04 11.22
N PRO A 117 16.00 24.05 10.31
CA PRO A 117 17.21 24.42 9.62
C PRO A 117 18.22 25.00 10.63
N GLN A 118 19.46 24.51 10.61
CA GLN A 118 20.53 24.98 11.46
C GLN A 118 21.64 25.61 10.63
N GLY A 119 21.94 26.88 10.85
CA GLY A 119 22.96 27.60 10.08
C GLY A 119 22.37 28.39 8.91
N ARG A 120 23.26 28.84 8.01
CA ARG A 120 22.93 29.59 6.78
C ARG A 120 23.70 29.02 5.57
N ASP A 121 24.05 27.75 5.62
CA ASP A 121 24.81 27.05 4.59
C ASP A 121 23.90 26.26 3.66
N GLU A 122 24.49 25.58 2.70
CA GLU A 122 23.81 24.77 1.70
C GLU A 122 22.96 23.65 2.35
N LEU A 123 23.35 23.16 3.53
CA LEU A 123 22.58 22.16 4.27
C LEU A 123 21.31 22.75 4.90
N ALA A 124 21.37 23.99 5.40
CA ALA A 124 20.20 24.68 5.89
C ALA A 124 19.18 24.92 4.76
N GLN A 125 19.67 25.27 3.56
CA GLN A 125 18.84 25.43 2.37
C GLN A 125 18.19 24.08 1.96
N LEU A 126 18.95 22.97 1.98
CA LEU A 126 18.43 21.65 1.71
C LEU A 126 17.31 21.25 2.69
N VAL A 127 17.47 21.56 3.99
CA VAL A 127 16.43 21.33 5.00
C VAL A 127 15.18 22.16 4.72
N THR A 128 15.33 23.42 4.30
CA THR A 128 14.21 24.29 3.94
C THR A 128 13.44 23.71 2.75
N THR A 129 14.15 23.36 1.67
CA THR A 129 13.52 22.74 0.48
C THR A 129 12.83 21.42 0.82
N PHE A 130 13.41 20.60 1.69
CA PHE A 130 12.78 19.38 2.18
C PHE A 130 11.47 19.67 2.92
N ASN A 131 11.44 20.66 3.81
CA ASN A 131 10.23 21.06 4.53
C ASN A 131 9.15 21.62 3.60
N GLU A 132 9.53 22.40 2.57
CA GLU A 132 8.61 22.89 1.53
C GLU A 132 7.98 21.74 0.74
N MET A 133 8.80 20.78 0.32
CA MET A 133 8.31 19.56 -0.35
C MET A 133 7.36 18.75 0.56
N ALA A 134 7.71 18.60 1.85
CA ALA A 134 6.87 17.90 2.82
C ALA A 134 5.52 18.61 2.99
N SER A 135 5.50 19.95 3.06
CA SER A 135 4.27 20.74 3.15
C SER A 135 3.42 20.63 1.88
N ALA A 136 4.05 20.68 0.71
CA ALA A 136 3.35 20.53 -0.56
C ALA A 136 2.69 19.15 -0.69
N LEU A 137 3.39 18.09 -0.26
CA LEU A 137 2.87 16.73 -0.26
C LEU A 137 1.71 16.56 0.72
N GLU A 138 1.86 17.05 1.97
CA GLU A 138 0.80 17.02 2.99
C GLU A 138 -0.47 17.73 2.50
N ASN A 139 -0.33 18.92 1.89
CA ASN A 139 -1.45 19.65 1.31
C ASN A 139 -2.13 18.87 0.18
N LYS A 140 -1.35 18.26 -0.72
CA LYS A 140 -1.89 17.46 -1.83
C LYS A 140 -2.62 16.22 -1.36
N VAL A 141 -2.10 15.51 -0.36
CA VAL A 141 -2.80 14.37 0.25
C VAL A 141 -4.09 14.84 0.91
N GLY A 142 -4.07 15.94 1.68
CA GLY A 142 -5.27 16.50 2.29
C GLY A 142 -6.32 16.96 1.27
N GLU A 143 -5.91 17.55 0.14
CA GLU A 143 -6.83 17.90 -0.98
C GLU A 143 -7.48 16.63 -1.56
N LEU A 144 -6.70 15.55 -1.78
CA LEU A 144 -7.21 14.29 -2.30
C LEU A 144 -8.21 13.64 -1.33
N GLU A 145 -7.90 13.60 -0.04
CA GLU A 145 -8.80 13.07 0.99
C GLU A 145 -10.12 13.86 1.06
N GLN A 146 -10.04 15.20 0.94
CA GLN A 146 -11.23 16.04 0.89
C GLN A 146 -12.06 15.82 -0.37
N MET A 147 -11.41 15.67 -1.55
CA MET A 147 -12.11 15.36 -2.80
C MET A 147 -12.82 14.01 -2.70
N GLU A 148 -12.13 13.01 -2.15
CA GLU A 148 -12.70 11.68 -1.93
C GLU A 148 -13.88 11.72 -0.96
N ALA A 149 -13.76 12.43 0.15
CA ALA A 149 -14.85 12.60 1.12
C ALA A 149 -16.08 13.30 0.48
N ARG A 150 -15.87 14.35 -0.33
CA ARG A 150 -16.93 15.03 -1.06
C ARG A 150 -17.59 14.15 -2.11
N ALA A 151 -16.82 13.35 -2.84
CA ALA A 151 -17.34 12.40 -3.82
C ALA A 151 -18.21 11.32 -3.15
N ARG A 152 -17.79 10.83 -1.98
CA ARG A 152 -18.56 9.88 -1.15
C ARG A 152 -19.88 10.49 -0.67
N GLN A 153 -19.83 11.70 -0.13
CA GLN A 153 -21.03 12.40 0.34
C GLN A 153 -22.00 12.66 -0.81
N PHE A 154 -21.50 13.17 -1.95
CA PHE A 154 -22.29 13.40 -3.15
C PHE A 154 -23.02 12.14 -3.63
N ALA A 155 -22.31 10.99 -3.70
CA ALA A 155 -22.91 9.72 -4.08
C ALA A 155 -24.02 9.27 -3.11
N GLY A 156 -23.81 9.49 -1.80
CA GLY A 156 -24.85 9.26 -0.78
C GLY A 156 -26.07 10.13 -0.95
N ASP A 157 -25.86 11.44 -1.10
CA ASP A 157 -26.94 12.44 -1.24
C ASP A 157 -27.75 12.20 -2.51
N VAL A 158 -27.07 12.04 -3.68
CA VAL A 158 -27.72 11.73 -4.97
C VAL A 158 -28.53 10.43 -4.87
N SER A 159 -28.02 9.44 -4.17
CA SER A 159 -28.73 8.17 -3.98
C SER A 159 -30.03 8.33 -3.20
N HIS A 160 -30.03 9.15 -2.16
CA HIS A 160 -31.25 9.44 -1.38
C HIS A 160 -32.25 10.29 -2.20
N GLU A 161 -31.77 11.30 -2.90
CA GLU A 161 -32.61 12.18 -3.74
C GLU A 161 -33.21 11.46 -4.96
N LEU A 162 -32.51 10.47 -5.50
CA LEU A 162 -33.04 9.66 -6.62
C LEU A 162 -34.01 8.58 -6.17
N ARG A 163 -33.86 8.00 -4.97
CA ARG A 163 -34.74 6.92 -4.48
C ARG A 163 -36.19 7.40 -4.35
N THR A 164 -36.41 8.60 -3.85
CA THR A 164 -37.75 9.16 -3.63
C THR A 164 -38.56 9.30 -4.92
N PRO A 165 -38.09 9.99 -5.99
CA PRO A 165 -38.85 10.09 -7.23
C PRO A 165 -38.97 8.73 -7.96
N LEU A 166 -37.97 7.86 -7.87
CA LEU A 166 -38.05 6.53 -8.46
C LEU A 166 -39.11 5.66 -7.78
N THR A 167 -39.24 5.75 -6.43
CA THR A 167 -40.32 5.07 -5.70
C THR A 167 -41.69 5.56 -6.14
N ALA A 168 -41.84 6.87 -6.32
CA ALA A 168 -43.10 7.45 -6.85
C ALA A 168 -43.39 6.99 -8.28
N MET A 169 -42.40 6.99 -9.17
CA MET A 169 -42.53 6.49 -10.53
C MET A 169 -42.87 5.01 -10.58
N THR A 170 -42.27 4.20 -9.70
CA THR A 170 -42.61 2.76 -9.57
C THR A 170 -44.08 2.56 -9.18
N ALA A 171 -44.57 3.34 -8.24
CA ALA A 171 -45.99 3.28 -7.83
C ALA A 171 -46.93 3.66 -8.97
N VAL A 172 -46.63 4.77 -9.69
CA VAL A 172 -47.43 5.20 -10.84
C VAL A 172 -47.38 4.17 -11.98
N ALA A 173 -46.22 3.64 -12.31
CA ALA A 173 -46.05 2.62 -13.34
C ALA A 173 -46.80 1.31 -12.96
N GLY A 174 -46.83 0.95 -11.68
CA GLY A 174 -47.62 -0.18 -11.18
C GLY A 174 -49.13 0.04 -11.38
N ILE A 175 -49.66 1.22 -10.99
CA ILE A 175 -51.06 1.58 -11.20
C ILE A 175 -51.45 1.54 -12.67
N LEU A 176 -50.61 2.09 -13.55
CA LEU A 176 -50.81 2.05 -14.98
C LEU A 176 -50.82 0.62 -15.54
N HIS A 177 -49.94 -0.24 -15.07
CA HIS A 177 -49.83 -1.63 -15.51
C HIS A 177 -51.05 -2.47 -15.07
N GLU A 178 -51.60 -2.23 -13.89
CA GLU A 178 -52.74 -2.94 -13.32
C GLU A 178 -54.10 -2.38 -13.80
N HIS A 179 -54.11 -1.29 -14.59
CA HIS A 179 -55.37 -0.67 -15.03
C HIS A 179 -56.06 -1.54 -16.11
N PRO A 180 -57.25 -2.07 -15.84
CA PRO A 180 -57.89 -3.05 -16.70
C PRO A 180 -58.32 -2.51 -18.08
N ASP A 181 -58.45 -1.20 -18.22
CA ASP A 181 -58.92 -0.50 -19.44
C ASP A 181 -57.77 -0.14 -20.38
N LEU A 182 -56.50 -0.36 -20.00
CA LEU A 182 -55.36 -0.14 -20.87
C LEU A 182 -55.20 -1.27 -21.86
N THR A 183 -55.42 -0.98 -23.15
CA THR A 183 -55.27 -1.95 -24.24
C THR A 183 -54.35 -1.41 -25.35
N GLY A 184 -53.82 -2.31 -26.16
CA GLY A 184 -52.99 -1.94 -27.32
C GLY A 184 -51.70 -1.21 -26.94
N ASP A 185 -51.41 -0.11 -27.62
CA ASP A 185 -50.16 0.69 -27.47
C ASP A 185 -50.02 1.31 -26.08
N ALA A 186 -51.11 1.65 -25.39
CA ALA A 186 -51.09 2.23 -24.05
C ALA A 186 -50.60 1.20 -23.00
N ALA A 187 -51.09 -0.05 -23.11
CA ALA A 187 -50.60 -1.14 -22.21
C ALA A 187 -49.13 -1.44 -22.46
N THR A 188 -48.69 -1.48 -23.72
CA THR A 188 -47.28 -1.67 -24.08
C THR A 188 -46.40 -0.52 -23.55
N ALA A 189 -46.85 0.74 -23.67
CA ALA A 189 -46.14 1.88 -23.12
C ALA A 189 -46.03 1.84 -21.59
N ALA A 190 -47.09 1.46 -20.88
CA ALA A 190 -47.09 1.28 -19.42
C ALA A 190 -46.08 0.20 -18.97
N GLN A 191 -46.03 -0.91 -19.70
CA GLN A 191 -45.02 -1.97 -19.44
C GLN A 191 -43.60 -1.48 -19.63
N LEU A 192 -43.34 -0.74 -20.73
CA LEU A 192 -41.99 -0.20 -20.98
C LEU A 192 -41.56 0.80 -19.91
N VAL A 193 -42.47 1.70 -19.49
CA VAL A 193 -42.21 2.65 -18.39
C VAL A 193 -41.92 1.91 -17.10
N GLN A 194 -42.70 0.88 -16.75
CA GLN A 194 -42.46 0.07 -15.56
C GLN A 194 -41.09 -0.63 -15.59
N GLN A 195 -40.73 -1.21 -16.73
CA GLN A 195 -39.42 -1.85 -16.90
C GLN A 195 -38.26 -0.86 -16.73
N GLU A 196 -38.39 0.34 -17.35
CA GLU A 196 -37.34 1.38 -17.25
C GLU A 196 -37.21 1.92 -15.83
N VAL A 197 -38.30 2.16 -15.12
CA VAL A 197 -38.27 2.57 -13.72
C VAL A 197 -37.62 1.51 -12.83
N GLN A 198 -37.92 0.23 -13.04
CA GLN A 198 -37.26 -0.87 -12.32
C GLN A 198 -35.77 -0.96 -12.65
N HIS A 199 -35.40 -0.68 -13.90
CA HIS A 199 -34.00 -0.62 -14.32
C HIS A 199 -33.25 0.52 -13.62
N LEU A 200 -33.82 1.73 -13.57
CA LEU A 200 -33.27 2.88 -12.87
C LEU A 200 -33.12 2.64 -11.37
N ASN A 201 -34.11 2.04 -10.72
CA ASN A 201 -34.03 1.66 -9.30
C ASN A 201 -32.83 0.76 -9.02
N ARG A 202 -32.63 -0.28 -9.84
CA ARG A 202 -31.48 -1.18 -9.70
C ARG A 202 -30.14 -0.46 -9.92
N LEU A 203 -30.06 0.46 -10.90
CA LEU A 203 -28.85 1.25 -11.15
C LEU A 203 -28.51 2.13 -9.95
N VAL A 204 -29.49 2.75 -9.32
CA VAL A 204 -29.28 3.60 -8.14
C VAL A 204 -28.84 2.75 -6.95
N GLU A 205 -29.47 1.59 -6.72
CA GLU A 205 -29.05 0.65 -5.66
C GLU A 205 -27.62 0.15 -5.86
N ASP A 206 -27.26 -0.22 -7.09
CA ASP A 206 -25.91 -0.63 -7.48
C ASP A 206 -24.88 0.50 -7.21
N LEU A 207 -25.23 1.73 -7.56
CA LEU A 207 -24.37 2.91 -7.37
C LEU A 207 -24.16 3.21 -5.87
N ILE A 208 -25.21 3.10 -5.06
CA ILE A 208 -25.14 3.24 -3.59
C ILE A 208 -24.22 2.18 -3.00
N GLU A 209 -24.37 0.92 -3.43
CA GLU A 209 -23.56 -0.17 -2.90
C GLU A 209 -22.07 0.03 -3.24
N ILE A 210 -21.75 0.41 -4.48
CA ILE A 210 -20.38 0.77 -4.89
C ILE A 210 -19.83 1.94 -4.08
N SER A 211 -20.62 2.99 -3.89
CA SER A 211 -20.22 4.15 -3.08
C SER A 211 -19.89 3.75 -1.64
N ARG A 212 -20.63 2.80 -1.05
CA ARG A 212 -20.33 2.27 0.29
C ARG A 212 -19.03 1.47 0.34
N PHE A 213 -18.71 0.71 -0.72
CA PHE A 213 -17.43 0.02 -0.82
C PHE A 213 -16.26 1.01 -0.91
N ASP A 214 -16.37 2.01 -1.78
CA ASP A 214 -15.35 3.05 -1.95
C ASP A 214 -15.14 3.85 -0.65
N ALA A 215 -16.21 4.07 0.11
CA ALA A 215 -16.17 4.72 1.40
C ALA A 215 -15.56 3.85 2.52
N GLY A 216 -15.33 2.56 2.30
CA GLY A 216 -14.92 1.62 3.36
C GLY A 216 -15.95 1.48 4.48
N THR A 217 -17.21 1.92 4.25
CA THR A 217 -18.30 1.87 5.23
C THR A 217 -19.13 0.60 5.16
N ALA A 218 -18.83 -0.24 4.15
CA ALA A 218 -19.48 -1.53 4.00
C ALA A 218 -19.03 -2.49 5.11
N GLN A 219 -19.91 -2.77 6.05
CA GLN A 219 -19.65 -3.69 7.17
C GLN A 219 -20.16 -5.10 6.85
N LEU A 220 -19.48 -6.12 7.40
CA LEU A 220 -19.92 -7.50 7.41
C LEU A 220 -20.65 -7.83 8.71
N VAL A 221 -21.83 -8.43 8.60
CA VAL A 221 -22.56 -9.05 9.73
C VAL A 221 -22.60 -10.55 9.46
N THR A 222 -21.58 -11.27 9.96
CA THR A 222 -21.44 -12.70 9.70
C THR A 222 -22.19 -13.54 10.71
N ASP A 223 -22.92 -14.55 10.22
CA ASP A 223 -23.62 -15.56 11.02
C ASP A 223 -23.43 -16.96 10.39
N GLU A 224 -23.70 -18.02 11.17
CA GLU A 224 -23.70 -19.38 10.65
C GLU A 224 -24.86 -19.57 9.68
N THR A 225 -24.55 -19.82 8.42
CA THR A 225 -25.50 -19.85 7.32
C THR A 225 -25.49 -21.23 6.65
N ASP A 226 -26.66 -21.85 6.53
CA ASP A 226 -26.87 -23.03 5.70
C ASP A 226 -26.87 -22.62 4.21
N ILE A 227 -25.85 -23.07 3.49
CA ILE A 227 -25.60 -22.69 2.10
C ILE A 227 -26.67 -23.25 1.17
N ALA A 228 -27.14 -24.47 1.39
CA ALA A 228 -28.19 -25.08 0.55
C ALA A 228 -29.50 -24.29 0.67
N ASN A 229 -29.84 -23.87 1.89
CA ASN A 229 -31.04 -23.04 2.14
C ASN A 229 -30.86 -21.64 1.53
N ALA A 230 -29.68 -21.00 1.69
CA ALA A 230 -29.39 -19.68 1.13
C ALA A 230 -29.51 -19.67 -0.42
N VAL A 231 -28.89 -20.65 -1.10
CA VAL A 231 -28.99 -20.80 -2.55
C VAL A 231 -30.45 -21.04 -2.98
N SER A 232 -31.15 -21.96 -2.34
CA SER A 232 -32.55 -22.27 -2.66
C SER A 232 -33.48 -21.06 -2.49
N GLN A 233 -33.27 -20.24 -1.45
CA GLN A 233 -34.05 -19.02 -1.24
C GLN A 233 -33.73 -17.95 -2.30
N CYS A 234 -32.44 -17.75 -2.64
CA CYS A 234 -32.01 -16.85 -3.70
C CYS A 234 -32.72 -17.18 -5.03
N LEU A 235 -32.74 -18.47 -5.41
CA LEU A 235 -33.35 -18.94 -6.66
C LEU A 235 -34.87 -18.78 -6.66
N ARG A 236 -35.54 -19.15 -5.55
CA ARG A 236 -37.01 -19.01 -5.41
C ARG A 236 -37.46 -17.55 -5.42
N ALA A 237 -36.79 -16.68 -4.71
CA ALA A 237 -37.15 -15.26 -4.61
C ALA A 237 -37.11 -14.55 -5.99
N ARG A 238 -36.33 -15.09 -6.93
CA ARG A 238 -36.15 -14.53 -8.29
C ARG A 238 -36.83 -15.31 -9.38
N GLY A 239 -37.57 -16.37 -9.03
CA GLY A 239 -38.30 -17.23 -10.00
C GLY A 239 -37.39 -18.07 -10.92
N TRP A 240 -36.15 -18.32 -10.51
CA TRP A 240 -35.18 -19.09 -11.33
C TRP A 240 -35.36 -20.61 -11.15
N SER A 241 -36.51 -21.11 -11.44
CA SER A 241 -36.87 -22.56 -11.32
C SER A 241 -36.08 -23.46 -12.27
N SER A 242 -35.55 -22.92 -13.37
CA SER A 242 -34.74 -23.67 -14.35
C SER A 242 -33.28 -23.86 -13.93
N VAL A 243 -32.81 -23.16 -12.88
CA VAL A 243 -31.44 -23.26 -12.36
C VAL A 243 -31.32 -24.48 -11.44
N ARG A 244 -30.35 -25.36 -11.72
CA ARG A 244 -30.09 -26.56 -10.90
C ARG A 244 -29.12 -26.19 -9.76
N ALA A 245 -29.54 -26.47 -8.53
CA ALA A 245 -28.70 -26.36 -7.35
C ALA A 245 -28.16 -27.73 -6.94
N ASP A 246 -26.85 -27.91 -6.97
CA ASP A 246 -26.13 -29.12 -6.52
C ASP A 246 -25.28 -28.71 -5.30
N VAL A 247 -25.95 -28.56 -4.16
CA VAL A 247 -25.39 -28.13 -2.90
C VAL A 247 -25.64 -29.19 -1.83
N PRO A 248 -24.60 -29.73 -1.19
CA PRO A 248 -24.74 -30.72 -0.14
C PRO A 248 -25.62 -30.22 1.00
N ALA A 249 -26.55 -31.05 1.49
CA ALA A 249 -27.32 -30.73 2.69
C ALA A 249 -26.41 -30.62 3.94
N GLY A 250 -26.69 -29.66 4.81
CA GLY A 250 -25.90 -29.44 6.02
C GLY A 250 -24.56 -28.73 5.79
N LEU A 251 -24.30 -28.24 4.57
CA LEU A 251 -23.14 -27.40 4.32
C LEU A 251 -23.35 -26.03 4.94
N THR A 252 -22.64 -25.72 6.06
CA THR A 252 -22.70 -24.45 6.75
C THR A 252 -21.40 -23.67 6.61
N ALA A 253 -21.51 -22.33 6.58
CA ALA A 253 -20.38 -21.41 6.56
C ALA A 253 -20.73 -20.15 7.35
N ARG A 254 -19.74 -19.53 8.01
CA ARG A 254 -19.90 -18.25 8.67
C ARG A 254 -19.70 -17.12 7.66
N LEU A 255 -20.81 -16.50 7.26
CA LEU A 255 -20.80 -15.42 6.26
C LEU A 255 -21.97 -14.44 6.47
N ASP A 256 -21.90 -13.28 5.83
CA ASP A 256 -23.04 -12.36 5.75
C ASP A 256 -24.02 -12.85 4.69
N ARG A 257 -25.16 -13.36 5.16
CA ARG A 257 -26.19 -13.95 4.31
C ARG A 257 -26.72 -12.99 3.25
N ARG A 258 -26.94 -11.71 3.62
CA ARG A 258 -27.43 -10.70 2.68
C ARG A 258 -26.42 -10.45 1.57
N ARG A 259 -25.15 -10.31 1.92
CA ARG A 259 -24.09 -10.10 0.94
C ARG A 259 -23.82 -11.31 0.07
N PHE A 260 -23.95 -12.49 0.65
CA PHE A 260 -23.87 -13.74 -0.11
C PHE A 260 -25.04 -13.88 -1.11
N ASP A 261 -26.27 -13.47 -0.74
CA ASP A 261 -27.40 -13.40 -1.68
C ASP A 261 -27.13 -12.44 -2.83
N VAL A 262 -26.49 -11.29 -2.58
CA VAL A 262 -26.08 -10.34 -3.62
C VAL A 262 -25.06 -10.94 -4.57
N ILE A 263 -24.06 -11.68 -4.07
CA ILE A 263 -23.10 -12.41 -4.91
C ILE A 263 -23.83 -13.39 -5.83
N LEU A 264 -24.66 -14.26 -5.24
CA LEU A 264 -25.42 -15.27 -5.98
C LEU A 264 -26.34 -14.63 -7.04
N ALA A 265 -27.07 -13.57 -6.66
CA ALA A 265 -28.00 -12.88 -7.53
C ALA A 265 -27.30 -12.30 -8.78
N ASN A 266 -26.11 -11.73 -8.60
CA ASN A 266 -25.34 -11.18 -9.71
C ASN A 266 -24.77 -12.27 -10.62
N LEU A 267 -24.20 -13.34 -10.06
CA LEU A 267 -23.59 -14.41 -10.85
C LEU A 267 -24.64 -15.26 -11.57
N VAL A 268 -25.68 -15.71 -10.85
CA VAL A 268 -26.76 -16.50 -11.44
C VAL A 268 -27.57 -15.66 -12.43
N GLY A 269 -27.86 -14.40 -12.07
CA GLY A 269 -28.54 -13.47 -12.97
C GLY A 269 -27.77 -13.22 -14.26
N ASN A 270 -26.44 -13.17 -14.21
CA ASN A 270 -25.58 -13.08 -15.39
C ASN A 270 -25.66 -14.35 -16.24
N ALA A 271 -25.58 -15.52 -15.62
CA ALA A 271 -25.66 -16.80 -16.29
C ALA A 271 -27.04 -17.03 -16.96
N VAL A 272 -28.13 -16.62 -16.32
CA VAL A 272 -29.50 -16.74 -16.88
C VAL A 272 -29.75 -15.78 -18.03
N ARG A 273 -29.22 -14.52 -17.95
CA ARG A 273 -29.44 -13.51 -18.99
C ARG A 273 -28.52 -13.63 -20.19
N HIS A 274 -27.28 -13.99 -19.98
CA HIS A 274 -26.23 -13.94 -21.02
C HIS A 274 -25.67 -15.31 -21.38
N GLY A 275 -25.85 -16.31 -20.50
CA GLY A 275 -25.42 -17.67 -20.72
C GLY A 275 -26.46 -18.48 -21.50
N GLY A 276 -26.30 -19.78 -21.46
CA GLY A 276 -27.24 -20.76 -22.05
C GLY A 276 -27.65 -21.81 -21.04
N PRO A 277 -28.89 -22.34 -21.14
CA PRO A 277 -29.31 -23.43 -20.28
C PRO A 277 -28.56 -24.76 -20.59
N PRO A 278 -28.41 -25.66 -19.61
CA PRO A 278 -28.80 -25.49 -18.22
C PRO A 278 -27.80 -24.61 -17.41
N VAL A 279 -28.33 -23.79 -16.49
CA VAL A 279 -27.51 -23.11 -15.51
C VAL A 279 -27.43 -23.94 -14.24
N THR A 280 -26.22 -24.12 -13.70
CA THR A 280 -25.99 -24.90 -12.48
C THR A 280 -25.25 -24.11 -11.42
N VAL A 281 -25.64 -24.28 -10.14
CA VAL A 281 -24.97 -23.74 -8.98
C VAL A 281 -24.47 -24.91 -8.15
N ARG A 282 -23.15 -24.98 -7.93
CA ARG A 282 -22.51 -25.99 -7.07
C ARG A 282 -21.82 -25.34 -5.91
N ALA A 283 -21.91 -25.94 -4.73
CA ALA A 283 -21.12 -25.49 -3.58
C ALA A 283 -20.39 -26.66 -2.93
N ARG A 284 -19.16 -26.42 -2.50
CA ARG A 284 -18.31 -27.41 -1.82
C ARG A 284 -17.32 -26.72 -0.89
N ILE A 285 -16.88 -27.43 0.14
CA ILE A 285 -15.71 -27.03 0.92
C ILE A 285 -14.46 -27.57 0.21
N GLN A 286 -13.50 -26.70 -0.04
CA GLN A 286 -12.16 -27.07 -0.50
C GLN A 286 -11.18 -26.90 0.66
N SER A 287 -10.34 -27.90 0.88
CA SER A 287 -9.19 -27.76 1.78
C SER A 287 -8.24 -26.73 1.17
N GLY A 288 -7.76 -25.76 1.97
CA GLY A 288 -6.88 -24.69 1.51
C GLY A 288 -5.67 -25.28 0.76
N GLY A 289 -5.40 -24.77 -0.45
CA GLY A 289 -4.29 -25.19 -1.29
C GLY A 289 -2.92 -24.86 -0.65
N GLN A 290 -1.86 -25.44 -1.20
CA GLN A 290 -0.47 -25.50 -0.73
C GLN A 290 0.28 -24.17 -0.53
N ASP A 291 -0.36 -23.01 -0.56
CA ASP A 291 0.27 -21.72 -0.25
C ASP A 291 0.04 -21.36 1.23
N GLY A 292 0.87 -21.93 2.07
CA GLY A 292 1.47 -21.45 3.34
C GLY A 292 0.64 -20.67 4.37
N GLY A 293 -0.69 -20.65 4.36
CA GLY A 293 -1.54 -19.98 5.35
C GLY A 293 -2.34 -21.01 6.17
N GLN A 294 -2.24 -20.91 7.51
CA GLN A 294 -2.86 -21.79 8.50
C GLN A 294 -4.25 -22.32 8.10
N GLY A 295 -4.33 -23.60 7.84
CA GLY A 295 -5.39 -24.64 7.94
C GLY A 295 -6.87 -24.27 7.94
N GLY A 296 -7.37 -23.27 7.22
CA GLY A 296 -8.79 -22.98 7.07
C GLY A 296 -9.31 -23.47 5.70
N GLY A 297 -10.38 -24.29 5.67
CA GLY A 297 -11.08 -24.62 4.45
C GLY A 297 -11.66 -23.37 3.76
N GLN A 298 -11.99 -23.48 2.47
CA GLN A 298 -12.69 -22.44 1.70
C GLN A 298 -14.03 -22.97 1.22
N LEU A 299 -15.08 -22.15 1.32
CA LEU A 299 -16.32 -22.40 0.60
C LEU A 299 -16.13 -21.96 -0.85
N ALA A 300 -16.17 -22.94 -1.77
CA ALA A 300 -16.19 -22.68 -3.19
C ALA A 300 -17.63 -22.82 -3.73
N VAL A 301 -18.13 -21.74 -4.37
CA VAL A 301 -19.44 -21.74 -5.04
C VAL A 301 -19.20 -21.48 -6.52
N GLU A 302 -19.60 -22.43 -7.35
CA GLU A 302 -19.47 -22.41 -8.79
C GLU A 302 -20.82 -22.14 -9.42
N VAL A 303 -20.90 -21.15 -10.30
CA VAL A 303 -22.04 -20.88 -11.17
C VAL A 303 -21.59 -21.14 -12.61
N ARG A 304 -22.21 -22.12 -13.29
CA ARG A 304 -21.88 -22.48 -14.65
C ARG A 304 -23.11 -22.37 -15.56
N ASP A 305 -22.91 -21.82 -16.72
CA ASP A 305 -23.86 -21.87 -17.85
C ASP A 305 -23.33 -22.76 -18.98
N HIS A 306 -24.15 -22.94 -20.01
CA HIS A 306 -23.80 -23.71 -21.23
C HIS A 306 -23.98 -22.88 -22.50
N GLY A 307 -23.77 -21.56 -22.39
CA GLY A 307 -23.80 -20.62 -23.51
C GLY A 307 -22.52 -20.61 -24.35
N GLY A 308 -22.33 -19.54 -25.09
CA GLY A 308 -21.18 -19.36 -25.98
C GLY A 308 -19.84 -19.09 -25.27
N GLY A 309 -19.87 -19.02 -23.94
CA GLY A 309 -18.68 -18.68 -23.11
C GLY A 309 -18.30 -17.20 -23.12
N LEU A 310 -17.16 -16.91 -22.54
CA LEU A 310 -16.61 -15.58 -22.40
C LEU A 310 -15.54 -15.31 -23.46
N PRO A 311 -15.57 -14.16 -24.17
CA PRO A 311 -14.47 -13.79 -25.05
C PRO A 311 -13.16 -13.69 -24.24
N PRO A 312 -12.05 -14.34 -24.67
CA PRO A 312 -10.80 -14.32 -23.89
C PRO A 312 -10.29 -12.91 -23.57
N ALA A 313 -10.46 -11.96 -24.48
CA ALA A 313 -10.07 -10.56 -24.29
C ALA A 313 -10.94 -9.83 -23.25
N ALA A 314 -12.14 -10.34 -22.93
CA ALA A 314 -13.04 -9.73 -21.95
C ALA A 314 -12.76 -10.24 -20.52
N ILE A 315 -12.24 -11.45 -20.35
CA ILE A 315 -12.06 -12.10 -19.05
C ILE A 315 -11.32 -11.21 -18.03
N PRO A 316 -10.19 -10.55 -18.35
CA PRO A 316 -9.46 -9.71 -17.40
C PRO A 316 -10.25 -8.49 -16.94
N ARG A 317 -11.27 -8.06 -17.71
CA ARG A 317 -12.03 -6.84 -17.48
C ARG A 317 -13.48 -7.08 -17.05
N LEU A 318 -13.90 -8.32 -16.91
CA LEU A 318 -15.29 -8.67 -16.56
C LEU A 318 -15.77 -8.03 -15.25
N PHE A 319 -14.85 -7.79 -14.33
CA PHE A 319 -15.13 -7.20 -13.03
C PHE A 319 -14.90 -5.69 -12.99
N ASP A 320 -14.49 -5.06 -14.13
CA ASP A 320 -14.41 -3.61 -14.23
C ASP A 320 -15.81 -3.01 -14.18
N ARG A 321 -15.97 -1.89 -13.49
CA ARG A 321 -17.24 -1.16 -13.40
C ARG A 321 -17.68 -0.68 -14.77
N PHE A 322 -18.96 -0.81 -15.08
CA PHE A 322 -19.60 -0.43 -16.36
C PHE A 322 -19.04 -1.20 -17.58
N PHE A 323 -18.25 -2.24 -17.37
CA PHE A 323 -17.74 -3.03 -18.48
C PHE A 323 -18.85 -3.91 -19.08
N LYS A 324 -18.98 -3.87 -20.42
CA LYS A 324 -19.84 -4.72 -21.23
C LYS A 324 -19.04 -5.28 -22.39
N ALA A 325 -19.07 -6.56 -22.64
CA ALA A 325 -18.47 -7.15 -23.84
C ALA A 325 -19.17 -6.63 -25.09
N ASP A 326 -18.45 -6.39 -26.18
CA ASP A 326 -18.95 -5.73 -27.40
C ASP A 326 -20.17 -6.41 -28.06
N THR A 327 -20.37 -7.69 -27.84
CA THR A 327 -21.54 -8.47 -28.31
C THR A 327 -22.85 -8.08 -27.59
N ALA A 328 -22.77 -7.32 -26.50
CA ALA A 328 -23.90 -6.91 -25.66
C ALA A 328 -24.32 -5.45 -25.85
N ARG A 329 -23.70 -4.69 -26.74
CA ARG A 329 -24.04 -3.26 -26.96
C ARG A 329 -25.42 -3.00 -27.55
N THR A 330 -26.02 -3.98 -28.24
CA THR A 330 -27.36 -3.90 -28.75
C THR A 330 -28.37 -4.44 -27.74
N ARG A 331 -28.91 -3.56 -26.87
CA ARG A 331 -30.05 -3.80 -25.94
C ARG A 331 -29.85 -4.80 -24.80
N SER A 332 -28.66 -5.00 -24.25
CA SER A 332 -28.54 -5.83 -23.04
C SER A 332 -28.98 -5.03 -21.80
N GLU A 333 -30.03 -5.52 -21.14
CA GLU A 333 -30.51 -5.09 -19.82
C GLU A 333 -29.46 -5.37 -18.74
N GLY A 334 -28.56 -4.44 -18.48
CA GLY A 334 -27.60 -4.58 -17.38
C GLY A 334 -26.76 -3.32 -17.19
N SER A 335 -26.50 -2.94 -15.94
CA SER A 335 -25.70 -1.78 -15.56
C SER A 335 -24.20 -1.94 -15.88
N GLY A 336 -23.71 -3.16 -16.03
CA GLY A 336 -22.27 -3.46 -16.03
C GLY A 336 -21.64 -3.33 -14.63
N LEU A 337 -22.44 -3.22 -13.57
CA LEU A 337 -21.99 -3.08 -12.18
C LEU A 337 -22.10 -4.40 -11.39
N GLY A 338 -22.99 -5.32 -11.78
CA GLY A 338 -23.32 -6.50 -10.99
C GLY A 338 -22.12 -7.41 -10.68
N LEU A 339 -21.23 -7.67 -11.66
CA LEU A 339 -20.03 -8.49 -11.42
C LEU A 339 -19.02 -7.76 -10.52
N ALA A 340 -18.86 -6.43 -10.64
CA ALA A 340 -18.03 -5.63 -9.76
C ALA A 340 -18.55 -5.67 -8.32
N ILE A 341 -19.87 -5.54 -8.13
CA ILE A 341 -20.53 -5.64 -6.81
C ILE A 341 -20.36 -7.05 -6.23
N ALA A 342 -20.51 -8.09 -7.02
CA ALA A 342 -20.27 -9.46 -6.56
C ALA A 342 -18.83 -9.63 -6.05
N LEU A 343 -17.84 -9.15 -6.82
CA LEU A 343 -16.42 -9.22 -6.44
C LEU A 343 -16.12 -8.46 -5.16
N GLU A 344 -16.64 -7.23 -5.00
CA GLU A 344 -16.44 -6.45 -3.77
C GLU A 344 -17.06 -7.11 -2.54
N ASN A 345 -18.26 -7.70 -2.68
CA ASN A 345 -18.87 -8.49 -1.60
C ASN A 345 -18.05 -9.75 -1.25
N ALA A 346 -17.45 -10.41 -2.23
CA ALA A 346 -16.52 -11.53 -1.97
C ALA A 346 -15.24 -11.06 -1.26
N ARG A 347 -14.67 -9.92 -1.68
CA ARG A 347 -13.50 -9.30 -1.04
C ARG A 347 -13.76 -8.91 0.42
N LEU A 348 -14.92 -8.36 0.74
CA LEU A 348 -15.29 -8.09 2.13
C LEU A 348 -15.27 -9.35 3.00
N HIS A 349 -15.64 -10.51 2.45
CA HIS A 349 -15.51 -11.80 3.13
C HIS A 349 -14.06 -12.34 3.15
N GLY A 350 -13.07 -11.59 2.64
CA GLY A 350 -11.69 -12.06 2.48
C GLY A 350 -11.52 -13.07 1.35
N GLY A 351 -12.52 -13.18 0.46
CA GLY A 351 -12.54 -14.11 -0.66
C GLY A 351 -12.24 -13.45 -2.02
N HIS A 352 -12.48 -14.20 -3.08
CA HIS A 352 -12.30 -13.73 -4.45
C HIS A 352 -13.29 -14.43 -5.41
N ILE A 353 -13.42 -13.87 -6.62
CA ILE A 353 -14.19 -14.48 -7.71
C ILE A 353 -13.27 -14.66 -8.91
N GLN A 354 -13.34 -15.83 -9.53
CA GLN A 354 -12.66 -16.15 -10.78
C GLN A 354 -13.71 -16.43 -11.86
N ALA A 355 -13.40 -16.05 -13.09
CA ALA A 355 -14.22 -16.32 -14.27
C ALA A 355 -13.39 -17.02 -15.34
N GLY A 356 -14.02 -17.93 -16.08
CA GLY A 356 -13.36 -18.64 -17.17
C GLY A 356 -14.36 -19.37 -18.06
N ASN A 357 -13.86 -20.07 -19.07
CA ASN A 357 -14.64 -20.91 -19.91
C ASN A 357 -14.47 -22.38 -19.46
N HIS A 358 -15.59 -23.11 -19.44
CA HIS A 358 -15.56 -24.54 -19.15
C HIS A 358 -15.07 -25.31 -20.38
N PRO A 359 -14.29 -26.40 -20.24
CA PRO A 359 -13.84 -27.23 -21.38
C PRO A 359 -14.96 -27.75 -22.27
N ASP A 360 -16.12 -28.10 -21.68
CA ASP A 360 -17.31 -28.59 -22.40
C ASP A 360 -18.21 -27.42 -22.90
N GLY A 361 -17.73 -26.20 -22.92
CA GLY A 361 -18.46 -24.99 -23.31
C GLY A 361 -19.20 -24.31 -22.18
N GLY A 362 -19.55 -23.02 -22.42
CA GLY A 362 -20.16 -22.12 -21.45
C GLY A 362 -19.18 -21.42 -20.54
N ALA A 363 -19.68 -20.45 -19.78
CA ALA A 363 -18.90 -19.72 -18.79
C ALA A 363 -19.04 -20.35 -17.39
N VAL A 364 -17.98 -20.21 -16.60
CA VAL A 364 -17.94 -20.61 -15.21
C VAL A 364 -17.42 -19.47 -14.34
N PHE A 365 -18.14 -19.17 -13.27
CA PHE A 365 -17.75 -18.22 -12.24
C PHE A 365 -17.58 -18.98 -10.94
N THR A 366 -16.42 -18.86 -10.31
CA THR A 366 -16.11 -19.54 -9.04
C THR A 366 -15.84 -18.48 -7.95
N VAL A 367 -16.69 -18.50 -6.93
CA VAL A 367 -16.52 -17.70 -5.71
C VAL A 367 -15.79 -18.55 -4.68
N SER A 368 -14.71 -18.04 -4.12
CA SER A 368 -13.97 -18.66 -3.02
C SER A 368 -14.03 -17.77 -1.79
N LEU A 369 -14.68 -18.24 -0.72
CA LEU A 369 -14.79 -17.53 0.55
C LEU A 369 -14.06 -18.31 1.65
N PRO A 370 -13.16 -17.69 2.43
CA PRO A 370 -12.47 -18.38 3.52
C PRO A 370 -13.48 -18.77 4.61
N LEU A 371 -13.37 -19.99 5.10
CA LEU A 371 -14.09 -20.40 6.29
C LEU A 371 -13.30 -19.90 7.51
N ALA A 372 -13.94 -19.11 8.37
CA ALA A 372 -13.33 -18.75 9.64
C ALA A 372 -12.97 -20.03 10.40
N ALA A 373 -11.73 -20.10 10.91
CA ALA A 373 -11.34 -21.20 11.77
C ALA A 373 -12.39 -21.35 12.88
N ARG A 374 -12.88 -22.58 13.08
CA ARG A 374 -13.74 -22.87 14.23
C ARG A 374 -12.91 -22.59 15.50
N GLY A 375 -13.20 -21.48 16.19
CA GLY A 375 -12.64 -21.19 17.50
C GLY A 375 -13.21 -22.11 18.56
#